data_71233c6cc8818b34bd4f17c9837a6f11
#
_entry.id   71233c6cc8818b34bd4f17c9837a6f11
#
_cell.length_a   1.000
_cell.length_b   1.000
_cell.length_c   1.000
_cell.angle_alpha   90.00
_cell.angle_beta   90.00
_cell.angle_gamma   90.00
#
_symmetry.space_group_name_H-M   'P 1'
#
loop_
_entity.id
_entity.type
_entity.pdbx_description
1 polymer ?
#
loop_
_entity_poly.entity_id
_entity_poly.type
_entity_poly.pdbx_seq_one_letter_code
_entity_poly.pdbx_strand_id
1 'polypeptide(L)'
;MRSADTKFGRKPHFYLSPAQTRKAAMPTYRLHYFPESGNSYKLALMLTLCGQTFEPVWTDFGGGVTRTPQWRQTVNPMGEIPVLEEDGERLTQTAPILLKLADQYGQFGGETSAEKFEVLRWLFWDNHKLTGYMATYRYHRTFTPSPDPHVLTYFRKRLDDFLAILEQHLRQNAFAIGDRPTVADFSMIAYLSFPVDETGYDFAVSHPAISAWLAGVASLPGWRSPYDLLPGKRLTHYV
;
A
#
# COMPACT_ATOMS: atom_id res chain seq x y z
N MET A 1 38.17 -56.67 36.99
CA MET A 1 38.26 -55.31 36.36
C MET A 1 37.80 -55.45 34.96
N ARG A 2 36.59 -54.87 34.62
CA ARG A 2 35.97 -55.00 33.33
C ARG A 2 36.12 -53.66 32.61
N SER A 3 36.71 -53.68 31.40
CA SER A 3 36.85 -52.57 30.49
C SER A 3 35.51 -52.28 29.85
N ALA A 4 35.11 -51.01 29.82
CA ALA A 4 33.91 -50.53 29.15
C ALA A 4 34.25 -49.98 27.77
N ASP A 5 33.76 -50.66 26.72
CA ASP A 5 33.83 -50.21 25.32
C ASP A 5 32.80 -49.12 25.06
N THR A 6 33.29 -47.92 24.70
CA THR A 6 32.48 -46.80 24.29
C THR A 6 32.25 -46.85 22.77
N LYS A 7 31.05 -47.25 22.34
CA LYS A 7 30.65 -47.20 20.94
C LYS A 7 30.37 -45.74 20.50
N PHE A 8 31.20 -45.23 19.61
CA PHE A 8 30.95 -43.97 18.88
C PHE A 8 29.83 -44.13 17.91
N GLY A 9 28.75 -43.41 18.13
CA GLY A 9 27.58 -43.33 17.23
C GLY A 9 27.92 -42.62 15.93
N ARG A 10 27.56 -43.23 14.81
CA ARG A 10 27.63 -42.62 13.48
C ARG A 10 26.65 -41.44 13.38
N LYS A 11 27.14 -40.26 12.99
CA LYS A 11 26.31 -39.11 12.63
C LYS A 11 25.53 -39.41 11.35
N PRO A 12 24.24 -39.07 11.27
CA PRO A 12 23.49 -39.22 10.03
C PRO A 12 23.96 -38.20 9.00
N HIS A 13 24.40 -38.66 7.85
CA HIS A 13 24.61 -37.82 6.66
C HIS A 13 23.25 -37.41 6.10
N PHE A 14 22.86 -36.15 6.29
CA PHE A 14 21.78 -35.55 5.56
C PHE A 14 22.24 -35.29 4.11
N TYR A 15 21.88 -36.15 3.21
CA TYR A 15 21.93 -35.83 1.77
C TYR A 15 20.85 -34.79 1.49
N LEU A 16 21.24 -33.54 1.32
CA LEU A 16 20.37 -32.52 0.70
C LEU A 16 20.26 -32.89 -0.77
N SER A 17 19.10 -33.40 -1.15
CA SER A 17 18.72 -33.59 -2.56
C SER A 17 18.75 -32.21 -3.24
N PRO A 18 19.32 -32.05 -4.45
CA PRO A 18 19.28 -30.77 -5.15
C PRO A 18 17.82 -30.39 -5.36
N ALA A 19 17.41 -29.28 -4.77
CA ALA A 19 16.10 -28.71 -5.01
C ALA A 19 15.96 -28.47 -6.52
N GLN A 20 15.11 -29.24 -7.15
CA GLN A 20 14.65 -28.94 -8.51
C GLN A 20 14.00 -27.56 -8.45
N THR A 21 14.66 -26.57 -9.01
CA THR A 21 14.10 -25.25 -9.26
C THR A 21 12.95 -25.42 -10.28
N ARG A 22 11.78 -25.82 -9.79
CA ARG A 22 10.54 -25.62 -10.51
C ARG A 22 10.46 -24.11 -10.71
N LYS A 23 10.50 -23.65 -11.97
CA LYS A 23 10.12 -22.30 -12.32
C LYS A 23 8.70 -22.14 -11.76
N ALA A 24 8.58 -21.46 -10.62
CA ALA A 24 7.28 -21.26 -9.98
C ALA A 24 6.38 -20.57 -10.99
N ALA A 25 5.17 -21.09 -11.17
CA ALA A 25 4.17 -20.39 -11.97
C ALA A 25 3.99 -19.00 -11.36
N MET A 26 3.80 -17.98 -12.21
CA MET A 26 3.51 -16.63 -11.74
C MET A 26 2.23 -16.68 -10.89
N PRO A 27 2.20 -16.09 -9.70
CA PRO A 27 1.02 -16.11 -8.86
C PRO A 27 -0.15 -15.39 -9.54
N THR A 28 -1.36 -15.87 -9.26
CA THR A 28 -2.59 -15.28 -9.77
C THR A 28 -3.12 -14.30 -8.74
N TYR A 29 -3.24 -13.03 -9.10
CA TYR A 29 -3.74 -11.98 -8.22
C TYR A 29 -5.17 -11.59 -8.58
N ARG A 30 -6.03 -11.41 -7.57
CA ARG A 30 -7.34 -10.77 -7.66
C ARG A 30 -7.41 -9.67 -6.60
N LEU A 31 -7.76 -8.46 -7.00
CA LEU A 31 -7.80 -7.30 -6.10
C LEU A 31 -9.25 -6.83 -5.94
N HIS A 32 -9.81 -7.02 -4.74
CA HIS A 32 -11.07 -6.40 -4.34
C HIS A 32 -10.85 -4.93 -4.06
N TYR A 33 -11.57 -4.05 -4.76
CA TYR A 33 -11.34 -2.61 -4.73
C TYR A 33 -12.60 -1.79 -5.01
N PHE A 34 -12.51 -0.49 -4.77
CA PHE A 34 -13.36 0.52 -5.41
C PHE A 34 -12.47 1.68 -5.91
N PRO A 35 -12.86 2.41 -6.97
CA PRO A 35 -11.97 3.34 -7.67
C PRO A 35 -11.37 4.44 -6.81
N GLU A 36 -12.11 4.96 -5.84
CA GLU A 36 -11.70 6.05 -4.96
C GLU A 36 -10.80 5.59 -3.79
N SER A 37 -10.53 4.30 -3.68
CA SER A 37 -9.69 3.77 -2.60
C SER A 37 -8.20 3.96 -2.86
N GLY A 38 -7.58 4.91 -2.19
CA GLY A 38 -6.12 5.03 -2.21
C GLY A 38 -5.43 3.78 -1.67
N ASN A 39 -6.01 3.11 -0.68
CA ASN A 39 -5.46 1.83 -0.19
C ASN A 39 -5.49 0.73 -1.26
N SER A 40 -6.54 0.66 -2.08
CA SER A 40 -6.56 -0.26 -3.23
C SER A 40 -5.52 0.14 -4.27
N TYR A 41 -5.36 1.44 -4.51
CA TYR A 41 -4.36 1.96 -5.44
C TYR A 41 -2.92 1.61 -5.01
N LYS A 42 -2.59 1.63 -3.71
CA LYS A 42 -1.28 1.17 -3.19
C LYS A 42 -0.90 -0.20 -3.75
N LEU A 43 -1.83 -1.16 -3.67
CA LEU A 43 -1.58 -2.54 -4.09
C LEU A 43 -1.57 -2.69 -5.61
N ALA A 44 -2.51 -2.05 -6.28
CA ALA A 44 -2.57 -2.06 -7.74
C ALA A 44 -1.30 -1.46 -8.37
N LEU A 45 -0.82 -0.33 -7.82
CA LEU A 45 0.41 0.31 -8.27
C LEU A 45 1.63 -0.59 -8.02
N MET A 46 1.77 -1.16 -6.83
CA MET A 46 2.87 -2.05 -6.49
C MET A 46 2.94 -3.25 -7.42
N LEU A 47 1.81 -3.94 -7.65
CA LEU A 47 1.75 -5.06 -8.59
C LEU A 47 2.17 -4.65 -10.00
N THR A 48 1.62 -3.53 -10.49
CA THR A 48 1.94 -3.01 -11.83
C THR A 48 3.41 -2.68 -11.99
N LEU A 49 4.02 -1.99 -11.00
CA LEU A 49 5.43 -1.64 -11.04
C LEU A 49 6.36 -2.86 -10.91
N CYS A 50 5.89 -3.95 -10.27
CA CYS A 50 6.57 -5.24 -10.27
C CYS A 50 6.30 -6.08 -11.54
N GLY A 51 5.64 -5.51 -12.57
CA GLY A 51 5.31 -6.21 -13.81
C GLY A 51 4.27 -7.31 -13.67
N GLN A 52 3.48 -7.27 -12.58
CA GLN A 52 2.43 -8.26 -12.32
C GLN A 52 1.07 -7.77 -12.84
N THR A 53 0.26 -8.72 -13.30
CA THR A 53 -1.14 -8.49 -13.64
C THR A 53 -2.04 -8.94 -12.51
N PHE A 54 -3.21 -8.34 -12.41
CA PHE A 54 -4.23 -8.76 -11.46
C PHE A 54 -5.62 -8.66 -12.09
N GLU A 55 -6.54 -9.50 -11.64
CA GLU A 55 -7.97 -9.39 -11.94
C GLU A 55 -8.60 -8.35 -11.02
N PRO A 56 -9.16 -7.24 -11.54
CA PRO A 56 -9.84 -6.25 -10.72
C PRO A 56 -11.24 -6.75 -10.33
N VAL A 57 -11.52 -6.85 -9.04
CA VAL A 57 -12.83 -7.25 -8.47
C VAL A 57 -13.49 -6.03 -7.86
N TRP A 58 -14.33 -5.36 -8.67
CA TRP A 58 -15.05 -4.18 -8.18
C TRP A 58 -15.97 -4.53 -7.00
N THR A 59 -15.97 -3.69 -5.97
CA THR A 59 -16.72 -3.90 -4.74
C THR A 59 -17.61 -2.70 -4.46
N ASP A 60 -18.90 -2.91 -4.23
CA ASP A 60 -19.87 -1.85 -3.94
C ASP A 60 -19.68 -1.28 -2.52
N PHE A 61 -18.59 -0.53 -2.35
CA PHE A 61 -18.27 0.12 -1.07
C PHE A 61 -19.35 1.15 -0.69
N GLY A 62 -19.80 1.95 -1.66
CA GLY A 62 -20.86 2.96 -1.45
C GLY A 62 -22.18 2.34 -1.00
N GLY A 63 -22.55 1.20 -1.55
CA GLY A 63 -23.72 0.41 -1.12
C GLY A 63 -23.52 -0.33 0.21
N GLY A 64 -22.33 -0.25 0.80
CA GLY A 64 -22.06 -0.80 2.14
C GLY A 64 -21.82 -2.31 2.19
N VAL A 65 -21.50 -2.95 1.05
CA VAL A 65 -21.30 -4.41 0.98
C VAL A 65 -20.24 -4.90 1.96
N THR A 66 -19.18 -4.13 2.21
CA THR A 66 -18.10 -4.48 3.15
C THR A 66 -18.57 -4.58 4.61
N ARG A 67 -19.71 -3.95 4.95
CA ARG A 67 -20.29 -3.95 6.30
C ARG A 67 -21.25 -5.11 6.53
N THR A 68 -21.61 -5.86 5.48
CA THR A 68 -22.55 -6.98 5.59
C THR A 68 -21.93 -8.15 6.33
N PRO A 69 -22.76 -8.95 7.05
CA PRO A 69 -22.30 -10.21 7.66
C PRO A 69 -21.69 -11.17 6.63
N GLN A 70 -22.27 -11.22 5.43
CA GLN A 70 -21.78 -12.07 4.34
C GLN A 70 -20.33 -11.73 3.97
N TRP A 71 -20.02 -10.43 3.73
CA TRP A 71 -18.67 -9.99 3.42
C TRP A 71 -17.69 -10.35 4.54
N ARG A 72 -18.07 -10.08 5.80
CA ARG A 72 -17.22 -10.35 6.96
C ARG A 72 -16.91 -11.83 7.14
N GLN A 73 -17.86 -12.71 6.83
CA GLN A 73 -17.66 -14.15 6.92
C GLN A 73 -16.86 -14.73 5.76
N THR A 74 -17.04 -14.18 4.55
CA THR A 74 -16.53 -14.84 3.33
C THR A 74 -15.37 -14.13 2.67
N VAL A 75 -15.10 -12.83 2.97
CA VAL A 75 -14.05 -12.06 2.31
C VAL A 75 -13.06 -11.48 3.31
N ASN A 76 -13.53 -10.62 4.22
CA ASN A 76 -12.66 -9.98 5.20
C ASN A 76 -13.42 -9.71 6.52
N PRO A 77 -13.07 -10.39 7.62
CA PRO A 77 -13.76 -10.22 8.91
C PRO A 77 -13.68 -8.80 9.48
N MET A 78 -12.69 -8.02 9.09
CA MET A 78 -12.55 -6.60 9.47
C MET A 78 -13.57 -5.70 8.76
N GLY A 79 -14.22 -6.17 7.68
CA GLY A 79 -15.19 -5.37 6.93
C GLY A 79 -14.55 -4.25 6.10
N GLU A 80 -13.32 -4.42 5.70
CA GLU A 80 -12.49 -3.43 5.03
C GLU A 80 -12.10 -3.86 3.60
N ILE A 81 -11.63 -2.90 2.83
CA ILE A 81 -11.10 -3.04 1.48
C ILE A 81 -9.82 -2.18 1.39
N PRO A 82 -8.77 -2.58 0.65
CA PRO A 82 -8.70 -3.71 -0.28
C PRO A 82 -8.53 -5.07 0.39
N VAL A 83 -8.81 -6.11 -0.40
CA VAL A 83 -8.37 -7.48 -0.15
C VAL A 83 -7.63 -7.95 -1.40
N LEU A 84 -6.41 -8.42 -1.23
CA LEU A 84 -5.64 -9.06 -2.29
C LEU A 84 -5.75 -10.57 -2.14
N GLU A 85 -6.25 -11.24 -3.16
CA GLU A 85 -6.15 -12.70 -3.25
C GLU A 85 -4.89 -13.05 -4.04
N GLU A 86 -4.06 -13.92 -3.48
CA GLU A 86 -2.88 -14.49 -4.12
C GLU A 86 -3.02 -16.02 -4.10
N ASP A 87 -3.17 -16.62 -5.28
CA ASP A 87 -3.41 -18.07 -5.43
C ASP A 87 -4.57 -18.61 -4.57
N GLY A 88 -5.58 -17.75 -4.33
CA GLY A 88 -6.75 -18.07 -3.51
C GLY A 88 -6.61 -17.74 -2.02
N GLU A 89 -5.43 -17.41 -1.53
CA GLU A 89 -5.24 -16.86 -0.19
C GLU A 89 -5.62 -15.39 -0.12
N ARG A 90 -6.32 -14.98 0.93
CA ARG A 90 -6.75 -13.60 1.14
C ARG A 90 -5.83 -12.85 2.07
N LEU A 91 -5.28 -11.77 1.55
CA LEU A 91 -4.38 -10.88 2.28
C LEU A 91 -5.10 -9.55 2.55
N THR A 92 -4.97 -9.07 3.77
CA THR A 92 -5.56 -7.81 4.22
C THR A 92 -4.50 -6.90 4.85
N GLN A 93 -4.80 -5.61 4.97
CA GLN A 93 -3.89 -4.56 5.42
C GLN A 93 -2.76 -4.26 4.41
N THR A 94 -2.80 -3.07 3.85
CA THR A 94 -1.91 -2.70 2.72
C THR A 94 -0.43 -2.71 3.07
N ALA A 95 -0.03 -2.25 4.25
CA ALA A 95 1.38 -2.19 4.61
C ALA A 95 2.06 -3.57 4.68
N PRO A 96 1.50 -4.60 5.38
CA PRO A 96 2.02 -5.96 5.32
C PRO A 96 2.05 -6.55 3.91
N ILE A 97 1.03 -6.27 3.09
CA ILE A 97 0.97 -6.77 1.70
C ILE A 97 2.07 -6.12 0.85
N LEU A 98 2.28 -4.80 0.97
CA LEU A 98 3.36 -4.10 0.28
C LEU A 98 4.75 -4.67 0.64
N LEU A 99 4.99 -4.94 1.93
CA LEU A 99 6.24 -5.54 2.39
C LEU A 99 6.43 -6.96 1.84
N LYS A 100 5.35 -7.77 1.86
CA LYS A 100 5.37 -9.12 1.26
C LYS A 100 5.71 -9.08 -0.22
N LEU A 101 5.07 -8.21 -0.99
CA LEU A 101 5.32 -8.07 -2.42
C LEU A 101 6.74 -7.54 -2.69
N ALA A 102 7.24 -6.60 -1.87
CA ALA A 102 8.61 -6.11 -2.00
C ALA A 102 9.65 -7.22 -1.79
N ASP A 103 9.45 -8.08 -0.78
CA ASP A 103 10.31 -9.22 -0.51
C ASP A 103 10.21 -10.28 -1.61
N GLN A 104 8.99 -10.60 -2.04
CA GLN A 104 8.70 -11.61 -3.05
C GLN A 104 9.32 -11.28 -4.42
N TYR A 105 9.30 -10.00 -4.83
CA TYR A 105 9.83 -9.56 -6.12
C TYR A 105 11.24 -8.97 -6.02
N GLY A 106 11.78 -8.81 -4.83
CA GLY A 106 13.09 -8.20 -4.60
C GLY A 106 13.16 -6.75 -5.10
N GLN A 107 12.04 -6.02 -5.08
CA GLN A 107 11.93 -4.66 -5.59
C GLN A 107 11.25 -3.74 -4.56
N PHE A 108 11.67 -2.46 -4.52
CA PHE A 108 11.05 -1.42 -3.72
C PHE A 108 11.06 -1.66 -2.19
N GLY A 109 11.83 -2.61 -1.71
CA GLY A 109 12.10 -2.82 -0.28
C GLY A 109 13.29 -2.03 0.22
N GLY A 110 13.57 -2.10 1.54
CA GLY A 110 14.85 -1.70 2.11
C GLY A 110 15.92 -2.76 1.86
N GLU A 111 17.12 -2.35 1.46
CA GLU A 111 18.26 -3.26 1.19
C GLU A 111 19.01 -3.63 2.47
N THR A 112 19.27 -2.65 3.31
CA THR A 112 19.92 -2.81 4.60
C THR A 112 18.92 -2.93 5.75
N SER A 113 19.36 -3.44 6.90
CA SER A 113 18.51 -3.47 8.11
C SER A 113 18.08 -2.08 8.55
N ALA A 114 18.92 -1.05 8.35
CA ALA A 114 18.58 0.34 8.65
C ALA A 114 17.49 0.86 7.71
N GLU A 115 17.59 0.61 6.41
CA GLU A 115 16.56 0.99 5.47
C GLU A 115 15.24 0.25 5.71
N LYS A 116 15.28 -1.05 6.02
CA LYS A 116 14.09 -1.82 6.39
C LYS A 116 13.37 -1.23 7.60
N PHE A 117 14.14 -0.77 8.60
CA PHE A 117 13.57 -0.07 9.74
C PHE A 117 12.93 1.26 9.33
N GLU A 118 13.58 2.06 8.47
CA GLU A 118 13.03 3.31 7.97
C GLU A 118 11.78 3.10 7.10
N VAL A 119 11.73 2.04 6.27
CA VAL A 119 10.50 1.64 5.55
C VAL A 119 9.35 1.42 6.53
N LEU A 120 9.57 0.63 7.58
CA LEU A 120 8.55 0.39 8.61
C LEU A 120 8.14 1.68 9.31
N ARG A 121 9.09 2.54 9.67
CA ARG A 121 8.82 3.82 10.34
C ARG A 121 7.89 4.69 9.49
N TRP A 122 8.16 4.82 8.18
CA TRP A 122 7.31 5.59 7.28
C TRP A 122 5.94 4.94 7.02
N LEU A 123 5.88 3.61 6.89
CA LEU A 123 4.60 2.89 6.74
C LEU A 123 3.70 3.08 7.97
N PHE A 124 4.25 2.99 9.18
CA PHE A 124 3.49 3.24 10.41
C PHE A 124 3.06 4.70 10.53
N TRP A 125 3.94 5.65 10.17
CA TRP A 125 3.62 7.06 10.16
C TRP A 125 2.50 7.37 9.15
N ASP A 126 2.60 6.86 7.93
CA ASP A 126 1.58 7.03 6.89
C ASP A 126 0.23 6.49 7.37
N ASN A 127 0.20 5.25 7.82
CA ASN A 127 -1.04 4.58 8.20
C ASN A 127 -1.75 5.30 9.36
N HIS A 128 -0.98 5.79 10.34
CA HIS A 128 -1.52 6.48 11.51
C HIS A 128 -1.84 7.97 11.24
N LYS A 129 -1.08 8.64 10.37
CA LYS A 129 -1.16 10.09 10.15
C LYS A 129 -1.72 10.41 8.75
N LEU A 130 -0.87 10.30 7.72
CA LEU A 130 -1.19 10.84 6.41
C LEU A 130 -2.39 10.14 5.76
N THR A 131 -2.31 8.84 5.54
CA THR A 131 -3.39 8.05 4.92
C THR A 131 -4.69 8.12 5.74
N GLY A 132 -4.63 7.94 7.05
CA GLY A 132 -5.82 7.92 7.90
C GLY A 132 -6.60 9.23 7.85
N TYR A 133 -5.90 10.35 7.85
CA TYR A 133 -6.52 11.68 7.78
C TYR A 133 -6.89 12.09 6.36
N MET A 134 -6.04 11.85 5.37
CA MET A 134 -6.31 12.23 3.98
C MET A 134 -7.48 11.44 3.39
N ALA A 135 -7.54 10.13 3.64
CA ALA A 135 -8.65 9.31 3.20
C ALA A 135 -9.99 9.80 3.77
N THR A 136 -10.02 10.09 5.07
CA THR A 136 -11.22 10.56 5.76
C THR A 136 -11.61 11.97 5.33
N TYR A 137 -10.65 12.90 5.27
CA TYR A 137 -10.88 14.27 4.80
C TYR A 137 -11.47 14.28 3.38
N ARG A 138 -10.80 13.57 2.44
CA ARG A 138 -11.23 13.48 1.05
C ARG A 138 -12.63 12.86 0.96
N TYR A 139 -12.93 11.81 1.73
CA TYR A 139 -14.23 11.18 1.74
C TYR A 139 -15.34 12.15 2.19
N HIS A 140 -15.14 12.82 3.31
CA HIS A 140 -16.12 13.80 3.81
C HIS A 140 -16.26 14.99 2.87
N ARG A 141 -15.16 15.52 2.36
CA ARG A 141 -15.17 16.66 1.45
C ARG A 141 -15.91 16.37 0.14
N THR A 142 -15.66 15.22 -0.44
CA THR A 142 -16.01 14.94 -1.84
C THR A 142 -17.23 14.05 -1.99
N PHE A 143 -17.37 13.03 -1.14
CA PHE A 143 -18.34 11.96 -1.30
C PHE A 143 -19.44 11.96 -0.24
N THR A 144 -19.48 12.96 0.63
CA THR A 144 -20.52 13.13 1.65
C THR A 144 -21.41 14.30 1.29
N PRO A 145 -22.74 14.12 1.17
CA PRO A 145 -23.63 15.24 1.00
C PRO A 145 -23.63 16.12 2.25
N SER A 146 -23.47 17.44 2.07
CA SER A 146 -23.48 18.42 3.18
C SER A 146 -22.51 18.06 4.33
N PRO A 147 -21.21 17.98 4.07
CA PRO A 147 -20.24 17.63 5.12
C PRO A 147 -20.20 18.72 6.20
N ASP A 148 -19.96 18.30 7.46
CA ASP A 148 -19.80 19.23 8.57
C ASP A 148 -18.50 20.06 8.38
N PRO A 149 -18.58 21.40 8.29
CA PRO A 149 -17.43 22.27 8.07
C PRO A 149 -16.43 22.24 9.23
N HIS A 150 -16.86 21.97 10.47
CA HIS A 150 -15.95 21.84 11.62
C HIS A 150 -15.11 20.56 11.51
N VAL A 151 -15.71 19.46 11.04
CA VAL A 151 -15.00 18.21 10.77
C VAL A 151 -13.97 18.42 9.67
N LEU A 152 -14.36 19.06 8.55
CA LEU A 152 -13.41 19.37 7.47
C LEU A 152 -12.26 20.26 7.94
N THR A 153 -12.56 21.31 8.74
CA THR A 153 -11.54 22.20 9.28
C THR A 153 -10.56 21.45 10.21
N TYR A 154 -11.08 20.57 11.05
CA TYR A 154 -10.24 19.73 11.93
C TYR A 154 -9.27 18.85 11.13
N PHE A 155 -9.79 18.11 10.15
CA PHE A 155 -8.95 17.23 9.32
C PHE A 155 -7.95 18.02 8.49
N ARG A 156 -8.37 19.16 7.90
CA ARG A 156 -7.50 20.03 7.11
C ARG A 156 -6.30 20.50 7.92
N LYS A 157 -6.55 21.03 9.13
CA LYS A 157 -5.49 21.51 10.03
C LYS A 157 -4.48 20.41 10.36
N ARG A 158 -4.98 19.18 10.65
CA ARG A 158 -4.08 18.04 10.94
C ARG A 158 -3.27 17.64 9.72
N LEU A 159 -3.88 17.66 8.54
CA LEU A 159 -3.19 17.36 7.30
C LEU A 159 -2.12 18.40 6.97
N ASP A 160 -2.39 19.68 7.17
CA ASP A 160 -1.41 20.74 6.95
C ASP A 160 -0.16 20.52 7.82
N ASP A 161 -0.32 20.09 9.09
CA ASP A 161 0.79 19.71 9.97
C ASP A 161 1.59 18.51 9.42
N PHE A 162 0.92 17.47 8.93
CA PHE A 162 1.59 16.26 8.39
C PHE A 162 2.25 16.52 7.04
N LEU A 163 1.62 17.28 6.17
CA LEU A 163 2.19 17.67 4.88
C LEU A 163 3.41 18.56 5.05
N ALA A 164 3.42 19.46 6.06
CA ALA A 164 4.61 20.25 6.37
C ALA A 164 5.81 19.38 6.80
N ILE A 165 5.58 18.32 7.56
CA ILE A 165 6.62 17.35 7.94
C ILE A 165 7.16 16.64 6.69
N LEU A 166 6.26 16.15 5.83
CA LEU A 166 6.65 15.45 4.60
C LEU A 166 7.36 16.38 3.61
N GLU A 167 6.84 17.59 3.42
CA GLU A 167 7.46 18.63 2.57
C GLU A 167 8.88 18.95 3.04
N GLN A 168 9.08 19.13 4.35
CA GLN A 168 10.41 19.40 4.91
C GLN A 168 11.38 18.23 4.71
N HIS A 169 10.91 16.99 4.82
CA HIS A 169 11.71 15.81 4.57
C HIS A 169 12.12 15.73 3.08
N LEU A 170 11.17 15.91 2.17
CA LEU A 170 11.39 15.80 0.73
C LEU A 170 12.19 16.96 0.12
N ARG A 171 12.37 18.06 0.82
CA ARG A 171 13.34 19.11 0.42
C ARG A 171 14.79 18.63 0.46
N GLN A 172 15.09 17.60 1.22
CA GLN A 172 16.43 17.08 1.43
C GLN A 172 16.61 15.66 0.86
N ASN A 173 15.53 15.01 0.46
CA ASN A 173 15.53 13.62 0.00
C ASN A 173 14.65 13.49 -1.25
N ALA A 174 15.13 12.76 -2.23
CA ALA A 174 14.36 12.51 -3.46
C ALA A 174 13.13 11.62 -3.21
N PHE A 175 13.23 10.68 -2.26
CA PHE A 175 12.18 9.76 -1.83
C PHE A 175 12.13 9.65 -0.30
N ALA A 176 11.17 8.90 0.19
CA ALA A 176 11.04 8.66 1.64
C ALA A 176 12.33 8.12 2.26
N ILE A 177 13.10 7.34 1.50
CA ILE A 177 14.36 6.72 1.94
C ILE A 177 15.39 6.84 0.81
N GLY A 178 16.34 7.76 0.98
CA GLY A 178 17.44 7.94 0.03
C GLY A 178 17.00 8.45 -1.35
N ASP A 179 17.54 7.83 -2.39
CA ASP A 179 17.44 8.29 -3.78
C ASP A 179 16.60 7.39 -4.70
N ARG A 180 15.95 6.38 -4.15
CA ARG A 180 15.11 5.42 -4.88
C ARG A 180 13.75 5.20 -4.21
N PRO A 181 12.68 4.94 -5.01
CA PRO A 181 11.36 4.70 -4.44
C PRO A 181 11.30 3.37 -3.69
N THR A 182 10.54 3.36 -2.62
CA THR A 182 10.24 2.17 -1.81
C THR A 182 8.73 2.03 -1.59
N VAL A 183 8.31 0.92 -0.99
CA VAL A 183 6.90 0.73 -0.60
C VAL A 183 6.41 1.80 0.38
N ALA A 184 7.29 2.50 1.08
CA ALA A 184 6.93 3.66 1.90
C ALA A 184 6.41 4.80 1.04
N ASP A 185 7.07 5.07 -0.09
CA ASP A 185 6.62 6.07 -1.07
C ASP A 185 5.26 5.68 -1.64
N PHE A 186 5.09 4.44 -2.10
CA PHE A 186 3.83 3.96 -2.67
C PHE A 186 2.67 3.99 -1.67
N SER A 187 2.96 3.82 -0.40
CA SER A 187 1.96 3.98 0.65
C SER A 187 1.51 5.43 0.78
N MET A 188 2.44 6.36 0.88
CA MET A 188 2.15 7.77 1.14
C MET A 188 1.53 8.51 -0.06
N ILE A 189 1.99 8.23 -1.30
CA ILE A 189 1.47 8.92 -2.49
C ILE A 189 0.01 8.60 -2.78
N ALA A 190 -0.49 7.46 -2.33
CA ALA A 190 -1.71 6.88 -2.85
C ALA A 190 -2.93 7.79 -2.76
N TYR A 191 -3.12 8.47 -1.64
CA TYR A 191 -4.21 9.44 -1.50
C TYR A 191 -3.85 10.85 -1.98
N LEU A 192 -2.58 11.15 -2.18
CA LEU A 192 -2.12 12.44 -2.71
C LEU A 192 -2.19 12.50 -4.24
N SER A 193 -2.28 11.34 -4.91
CA SER A 193 -2.33 11.22 -6.37
C SER A 193 -3.73 11.40 -6.96
N PHE A 194 -4.75 11.65 -6.14
CA PHE A 194 -6.10 11.96 -6.61
C PHE A 194 -6.24 13.42 -7.05
N PRO A 195 -7.26 13.75 -7.87
CA PRO A 195 -7.48 15.11 -8.37
C PRO A 195 -7.57 16.18 -7.28
N VAL A 196 -7.18 17.40 -7.63
CA VAL A 196 -7.16 18.56 -6.71
C VAL A 196 -8.56 18.90 -6.16
N ASP A 197 -9.59 18.77 -6.98
CA ASP A 197 -10.98 18.96 -6.59
C ASP A 197 -11.44 17.97 -5.52
N GLU A 198 -10.86 16.77 -5.50
CA GLU A 198 -11.12 15.77 -4.47
C GLU A 198 -10.25 15.95 -3.23
N THR A 199 -8.95 16.16 -3.41
CA THR A 199 -8.00 16.29 -2.29
C THR A 199 -8.05 17.65 -1.62
N GLY A 200 -8.46 18.71 -2.35
CA GLY A 200 -8.41 20.08 -1.89
C GLY A 200 -6.99 20.65 -1.76
N TYR A 201 -5.99 19.98 -2.34
CA TYR A 201 -4.58 20.42 -2.32
C TYR A 201 -4.01 20.52 -3.72
N ASP A 202 -3.63 21.73 -4.13
CA ASP A 202 -2.72 21.93 -5.26
C ASP A 202 -1.29 21.90 -4.72
N PHE A 203 -0.66 20.73 -4.82
CA PHE A 203 0.69 20.52 -4.31
C PHE A 203 1.73 21.33 -5.09
N ALA A 204 1.52 21.62 -6.37
CA ALA A 204 2.44 22.44 -7.16
C ALA A 204 2.54 23.86 -6.59
N VAL A 205 1.44 24.37 -6.03
CA VAL A 205 1.38 25.70 -5.40
C VAL A 205 1.79 25.65 -3.93
N SER A 206 1.28 24.67 -3.19
CA SER A 206 1.37 24.66 -1.72
C SER A 206 2.58 23.91 -1.16
N HIS A 207 3.04 22.84 -1.85
CA HIS A 207 4.07 21.92 -1.36
C HIS A 207 4.95 21.45 -2.52
N PRO A 208 5.88 22.28 -3.02
CA PRO A 208 6.64 22.00 -4.24
C PRO A 208 7.54 20.76 -4.13
N ALA A 209 8.07 20.42 -2.97
CA ALA A 209 8.87 19.20 -2.81
C ALA A 209 7.99 17.94 -2.87
N ILE A 210 6.79 17.96 -2.28
CA ILE A 210 5.79 16.89 -2.44
C ILE A 210 5.39 16.77 -3.91
N SER A 211 5.15 17.88 -4.60
CA SER A 211 4.81 17.86 -6.04
C SER A 211 5.92 17.23 -6.89
N ALA A 212 7.18 17.60 -6.64
CA ALA A 212 8.33 17.02 -7.33
C ALA A 212 8.47 15.51 -7.06
N TRP A 213 8.27 15.09 -5.83
CA TRP A 213 8.29 13.67 -5.44
C TRP A 213 7.14 12.87 -6.09
N LEU A 214 5.91 13.40 -6.12
CA LEU A 214 4.78 12.79 -6.83
C LEU A 214 5.11 12.61 -8.32
N ALA A 215 5.70 13.64 -8.96
CA ALA A 215 6.14 13.56 -10.35
C ALA A 215 7.27 12.54 -10.53
N GLY A 216 8.20 12.43 -9.59
CA GLY A 216 9.25 11.41 -9.58
C GLY A 216 8.69 9.99 -9.58
N VAL A 217 7.72 9.70 -8.72
CA VAL A 217 7.05 8.39 -8.73
C VAL A 217 6.21 8.19 -10.00
N ALA A 218 5.56 9.24 -10.50
CA ALA A 218 4.78 9.16 -11.74
C ALA A 218 5.66 8.93 -13.00
N SER A 219 6.95 9.17 -12.92
CA SER A 219 7.90 8.88 -14.02
C SER A 219 8.35 7.40 -14.09
N LEU A 220 7.99 6.58 -13.11
CA LEU A 220 8.36 5.16 -13.09
C LEU A 220 7.71 4.40 -14.25
N PRO A 221 8.46 3.54 -14.97
CA PRO A 221 7.89 2.71 -16.03
C PRO A 221 6.72 1.87 -15.53
N GLY A 222 5.57 1.99 -16.20
CA GLY A 222 4.36 1.26 -15.81
C GLY A 222 3.45 2.01 -14.83
N TRP A 223 3.85 3.19 -14.34
CA TRP A 223 2.96 4.00 -13.51
C TRP A 223 1.68 4.40 -14.26
N ARG A 224 0.58 4.41 -13.54
CA ARG A 224 -0.73 4.87 -14.01
C ARG A 224 -1.45 5.60 -12.89
N SER A 225 -2.28 6.58 -13.23
CA SER A 225 -3.09 7.31 -12.24
C SER A 225 -4.09 6.38 -11.53
N PRO A 226 -4.60 6.76 -10.34
CA PRO A 226 -5.53 5.91 -9.61
C PRO A 226 -6.74 5.47 -10.44
N TYR A 227 -7.36 6.37 -11.16
CA TYR A 227 -8.56 6.09 -11.94
C TYR A 227 -8.30 5.34 -13.25
N ASP A 228 -7.09 5.45 -13.80
CA ASP A 228 -6.67 4.66 -14.96
C ASP A 228 -6.33 3.22 -14.57
N LEU A 229 -5.88 3.02 -13.34
CA LEU A 229 -5.49 1.71 -12.85
C LEU A 229 -6.65 0.94 -12.22
N LEU A 230 -7.60 1.66 -11.60
CA LEU A 230 -8.76 1.10 -10.91
C LEU A 230 -10.06 1.61 -11.54
N PRO A 231 -10.47 1.08 -12.72
CA PRO A 231 -11.71 1.48 -13.39
C PRO A 231 -12.93 0.96 -12.63
N GLY A 232 -14.10 1.55 -12.89
CA GLY A 232 -15.40 1.06 -12.36
C GLY A 232 -16.36 2.17 -12.00
N LYS A 233 -17.48 1.76 -11.40
CA LYS A 233 -18.51 2.71 -10.96
C LYS A 233 -17.97 3.56 -9.82
N ARG A 234 -18.04 4.88 -10.01
CA ARG A 234 -17.56 5.88 -9.06
C ARG A 234 -18.61 6.18 -7.99
N LEU A 235 -18.12 6.65 -6.84
CA LEU A 235 -18.98 7.28 -5.83
C LEU A 235 -19.55 8.59 -6.35
N THR A 236 -20.70 9.02 -5.80
CA THR A 236 -21.29 10.32 -6.15
C THR A 236 -20.43 11.45 -5.60
N HIS A 237 -20.03 12.37 -6.46
CA HIS A 237 -19.35 13.62 -6.11
C HIS A 237 -20.36 14.66 -5.68
N TYR A 238 -20.04 15.42 -4.62
CA TYR A 238 -20.86 16.51 -4.09
C TYR A 238 -20.12 17.87 -4.07
N VAL A 239 -18.89 17.93 -4.58
CA VAL A 239 -18.11 19.15 -4.81
C VAL A 239 -17.96 19.44 -6.28
#